data_4569642ef29bf2485f17b32f2fd2b1d3
#
_entry.id   4569642ef29bf2485f17b32f2fd2b1d3
#
_cell.length_a   1.000
_cell.length_b   1.000
_cell.length_c   1.000
_cell.angle_alpha   90.00
_cell.angle_beta   90.00
_cell.angle_gamma   90.00
#
_symmetry.space_group_name_H-M   'P 1'
#
loop_
_entity.id
_entity.type
_entity.pdbx_description
1 polymer ?
#
loop_
_entity_poly.entity_id
_entity_poly.type
_entity_poly.pdbx_seq_one_letter_code
_entity_poly.pdbx_strand_id
1 'polypeptide(L)'
;MQGHGRTGDIKRDITYENLSDDVAGLMDYLKVPNADVMGYSLGGGVAMQCAIRHPEKVRKVVVISAPYARDGWVKEANDAWPNFNAEIFKSTPAQTEREKLNPIPNSFPDFFNHIKAAAMRPYDFGADKFKATKAPFFFINGDADGVRLEHITEMYRLKGGGPYGDMGPRSTSRLAIIPNTTRVTLMSRMAIIVPMVNDFLNAKP
;
A
#
# COMPACT_ATOMS: atom_id res chain seq x y z
N MET A 1 8.29 -10.47 -1.37
CA MET A 1 6.90 -10.78 -1.79
C MET A 1 6.95 -11.55 -3.11
N GLN A 2 6.06 -12.51 -3.27
CA GLN A 2 5.91 -13.33 -4.48
C GLN A 2 5.97 -12.49 -5.77
N GLY A 3 6.76 -12.93 -6.75
CA GLY A 3 6.89 -12.32 -8.08
C GLY A 3 7.64 -10.98 -8.13
N HIS A 4 7.95 -10.36 -7.00
CA HIS A 4 8.56 -9.02 -6.95
C HIS A 4 10.07 -9.07 -6.69
N GLY A 5 10.80 -8.26 -7.45
CA GLY A 5 12.24 -8.11 -7.30
C GLY A 5 12.96 -9.46 -7.42
N ARG A 6 13.75 -9.82 -6.43
CA ARG A 6 14.53 -11.08 -6.38
C ARG A 6 13.72 -12.31 -5.96
N THR A 7 12.43 -12.17 -5.71
CA THR A 7 11.55 -13.29 -5.34
C THR A 7 10.83 -13.80 -6.59
N GLY A 8 11.03 -15.09 -6.91
CA GLY A 8 10.32 -15.74 -8.01
C GLY A 8 8.80 -15.75 -7.81
N ASP A 9 8.08 -15.85 -8.89
CA ASP A 9 6.65 -16.11 -8.85
C ASP A 9 6.41 -17.60 -8.60
N ILE A 10 5.31 -17.93 -7.93
CA ILE A 10 4.90 -19.30 -7.62
C ILE A 10 3.43 -19.51 -8.00
N LYS A 11 3.00 -20.76 -8.10
CA LYS A 11 1.60 -21.12 -8.40
C LYS A 11 0.69 -20.89 -7.18
N ARG A 12 0.58 -19.65 -6.75
CA ARG A 12 -0.30 -19.19 -5.67
C ARG A 12 -0.93 -17.86 -6.10
N ASP A 13 -2.21 -17.70 -5.83
CA ASP A 13 -2.88 -16.42 -6.09
C ASP A 13 -2.16 -15.25 -5.40
N ILE A 14 -1.98 -14.17 -6.12
CA ILE A 14 -1.56 -12.90 -5.54
C ILE A 14 -2.78 -12.28 -4.87
N THR A 15 -2.75 -12.25 -3.54
CA THR A 15 -3.75 -11.57 -2.70
C THR A 15 -3.02 -10.69 -1.68
N TYR A 16 -3.71 -9.71 -1.12
CA TYR A 16 -3.13 -8.88 -0.06
C TYR A 16 -2.74 -9.70 1.16
N GLU A 17 -3.55 -10.71 1.50
CA GLU A 17 -3.30 -11.64 2.60
C GLU A 17 -2.01 -12.43 2.36
N ASN A 18 -1.90 -13.08 1.20
CA ASN A 18 -0.73 -13.88 0.86
C ASN A 18 0.55 -13.04 0.83
N LEU A 19 0.47 -11.82 0.29
CA LEU A 19 1.62 -10.92 0.26
C LEU A 19 1.99 -10.38 1.65
N SER A 20 1.02 -10.16 2.53
CA SER A 20 1.30 -9.78 3.92
C SER A 20 1.95 -10.91 4.71
N ASP A 21 1.52 -12.16 4.47
CA ASP A 21 2.14 -13.34 5.07
C ASP A 21 3.59 -13.53 4.58
N ASP A 22 3.89 -13.22 3.30
CA ASP A 22 5.27 -13.17 2.80
C ASP A 22 6.14 -12.16 3.56
N VAL A 23 5.59 -10.98 3.88
CA VAL A 23 6.30 -9.94 4.66
C VAL A 23 6.56 -10.43 6.08
N ALA A 24 5.54 -10.98 6.74
CA ALA A 24 5.66 -11.54 8.08
C ALA A 24 6.69 -12.69 8.14
N GLY A 25 6.64 -13.60 7.16
CA GLY A 25 7.60 -14.70 7.06
C GLY A 25 9.05 -14.22 6.82
N LEU A 26 9.24 -13.14 6.05
CA LEU A 26 10.56 -12.52 5.89
C LEU A 26 11.06 -11.92 7.20
N MET A 27 10.19 -11.23 7.96
CA MET A 27 10.55 -10.69 9.28
C MET A 27 10.98 -11.81 10.24
N ASP A 28 10.25 -12.94 10.25
CA ASP A 28 10.63 -14.11 11.06
C ASP A 28 11.98 -14.69 10.67
N TYR A 29 12.21 -14.84 9.36
CA TYR A 29 13.48 -15.33 8.84
C TYR A 29 14.66 -14.42 9.25
N LEU A 30 14.45 -13.10 9.19
CA LEU A 30 15.44 -12.09 9.58
C LEU A 30 15.53 -11.87 11.09
N LYS A 31 14.69 -12.53 11.88
CA LYS A 31 14.58 -12.35 13.35
C LYS A 31 14.26 -10.90 13.74
N VAL A 32 13.45 -10.20 12.93
CA VAL A 32 12.95 -8.86 13.20
C VAL A 32 11.61 -9.00 13.91
N PRO A 33 11.53 -8.72 15.21
CA PRO A 33 10.30 -8.95 15.99
C PRO A 33 9.16 -8.01 15.61
N ASN A 34 9.48 -6.76 15.28
CA ASN A 34 8.53 -5.77 14.78
C ASN A 34 9.23 -4.71 13.93
N ALA A 35 8.47 -4.07 13.05
CA ALA A 35 8.97 -3.02 12.16
C ALA A 35 7.88 -2.00 11.82
N ASP A 36 8.30 -0.85 11.28
CA ASP A 36 7.42 0.02 10.53
C ASP A 36 7.22 -0.55 9.13
N VAL A 37 5.99 -0.52 8.65
CA VAL A 37 5.65 -1.03 7.31
C VAL A 37 5.15 0.12 6.46
N MET A 38 5.77 0.31 5.29
CA MET A 38 5.38 1.33 4.34
C MET A 38 5.11 0.71 2.98
N GLY A 39 4.04 1.17 2.34
CA GLY A 39 3.72 0.70 1.00
C GLY A 39 2.99 1.73 0.15
N TYR A 40 3.26 1.65 -1.15
CA TYR A 40 2.58 2.42 -2.20
C TYR A 40 1.68 1.48 -2.99
N SER A 41 0.45 1.92 -3.30
CA SER A 41 -0.45 1.16 -4.18
C SER A 41 -0.75 -0.23 -3.62
N LEU A 42 -0.45 -1.30 -4.38
CA LEU A 42 -0.52 -2.68 -3.92
C LEU A 42 0.21 -2.86 -2.59
N GLY A 43 1.42 -2.28 -2.47
CA GLY A 43 2.20 -2.32 -1.24
C GLY A 43 1.51 -1.63 -0.06
N GLY A 44 0.71 -0.57 -0.30
CA GLY A 44 -0.11 0.08 0.73
C GLY A 44 -1.20 -0.85 1.27
N GLY A 45 -1.87 -1.60 0.38
CA GLY A 45 -2.82 -2.64 0.78
C GLY A 45 -2.15 -3.77 1.57
N VAL A 46 -0.96 -4.19 1.14
CA VAL A 46 -0.15 -5.19 1.87
C VAL A 46 0.23 -4.67 3.27
N ALA A 47 0.65 -3.40 3.38
CA ALA A 47 1.00 -2.80 4.66
C ALA A 47 -0.20 -2.76 5.63
N MET A 48 -1.40 -2.45 5.13
CA MET A 48 -2.64 -2.53 5.92
C MET A 48 -2.94 -3.96 6.36
N GLN A 49 -2.81 -4.93 5.46
CA GLN A 49 -3.02 -6.34 5.80
C GLN A 49 -1.99 -6.86 6.79
N CYS A 50 -0.73 -6.40 6.74
CA CYS A 50 0.25 -6.72 7.79
C CYS A 50 -0.24 -6.26 9.17
N ALA A 51 -0.77 -5.04 9.28
CA ALA A 51 -1.29 -4.53 10.56
C ALA A 51 -2.57 -5.26 11.05
N ILE A 52 -3.39 -5.78 10.12
CA ILE A 52 -4.60 -6.53 10.45
C ILE A 52 -4.28 -7.97 10.88
N ARG A 53 -3.40 -8.65 10.16
CA ARG A 53 -3.14 -10.08 10.31
C ARG A 53 -1.99 -10.39 11.27
N HIS A 54 -1.00 -9.49 11.35
CA HIS A 54 0.22 -9.63 12.13
C HIS A 54 0.47 -8.40 13.02
N PRO A 55 -0.54 -8.00 13.86
CA PRO A 55 -0.49 -6.73 14.61
C PRO A 55 0.70 -6.65 15.57
N GLU A 56 1.22 -7.78 16.05
CA GLU A 56 2.39 -7.87 16.91
C GLU A 56 3.70 -7.51 16.20
N LYS A 57 3.72 -7.66 14.85
CA LYS A 57 4.89 -7.37 14.02
C LYS A 57 4.94 -5.94 13.49
N VAL A 58 3.86 -5.16 13.66
CA VAL A 58 3.73 -3.85 13.03
C VAL A 58 3.72 -2.74 14.07
N ARG A 59 4.75 -1.89 14.06
CA ARG A 59 4.87 -0.73 14.93
C ARG A 59 4.09 0.48 14.42
N LYS A 60 4.30 0.86 13.17
CA LYS A 60 3.63 1.96 12.46
C LYS A 60 3.39 1.58 11.00
N VAL A 61 2.39 2.19 10.39
CA VAL A 61 2.04 1.95 8.98
C VAL A 61 2.02 3.24 8.19
N VAL A 62 2.71 3.27 7.05
CA VAL A 62 2.59 4.35 6.06
C VAL A 62 1.92 3.80 4.81
N VAL A 63 0.76 4.35 4.49
CA VAL A 63 -0.06 3.96 3.34
C VAL A 63 -0.03 5.08 2.31
N ILE A 64 0.49 4.81 1.13
CA ILE A 64 0.58 5.78 0.04
C ILE A 64 -0.31 5.30 -1.09
N SER A 65 -1.35 6.08 -1.43
CA SER A 65 -2.25 5.84 -2.57
C SER A 65 -2.85 4.42 -2.59
N ALA A 66 -3.49 4.00 -1.49
CA ALA A 66 -4.16 2.71 -1.40
C ALA A 66 -5.39 2.76 -0.48
N PRO A 67 -6.56 2.27 -0.93
CA PRO A 67 -7.75 2.12 -0.11
C PRO A 67 -7.77 0.75 0.59
N TYR A 68 -8.55 0.62 1.69
CA TYR A 68 -8.75 -0.67 2.35
C TYR A 68 -9.80 -1.56 1.68
N ALA A 69 -10.57 -1.00 0.76
CA ALA A 69 -11.59 -1.72 0.00
C ALA A 69 -11.63 -1.26 -1.46
N ARG A 70 -12.11 -2.13 -2.34
CA ARG A 70 -12.17 -1.87 -3.79
C ARG A 70 -12.97 -0.62 -4.16
N ASP A 71 -14.04 -0.34 -3.45
CA ASP A 71 -14.89 0.84 -3.67
C ASP A 71 -14.21 2.16 -3.31
N GLY A 72 -13.08 2.10 -2.60
CA GLY A 72 -12.23 3.26 -2.33
C GLY A 72 -11.51 3.81 -3.57
N TRP A 73 -11.46 3.07 -4.67
CA TRP A 73 -10.98 3.57 -5.96
C TRP A 73 -12.06 4.36 -6.70
N VAL A 74 -11.65 5.40 -7.44
CA VAL A 74 -12.52 6.06 -8.41
C VAL A 74 -12.91 5.06 -9.52
N LYS A 75 -14.08 5.28 -10.12
CA LYS A 75 -14.61 4.38 -11.15
C LYS A 75 -13.63 4.20 -12.31
N GLU A 76 -13.03 5.28 -12.77
CA GLU A 76 -12.08 5.32 -13.87
C GLU A 76 -10.84 4.44 -13.63
N ALA A 77 -10.33 4.43 -12.39
CA ALA A 77 -9.22 3.56 -12.00
C ALA A 77 -9.62 2.07 -12.03
N ASN A 78 -10.84 1.75 -11.60
CA ASN A 78 -11.36 0.39 -11.67
C ASN A 78 -11.59 -0.08 -13.10
N ASP A 79 -12.15 0.79 -13.95
CA ASP A 79 -12.50 0.50 -15.35
C ASP A 79 -11.26 0.39 -16.26
N ALA A 80 -10.13 0.93 -15.85
CA ALA A 80 -8.89 0.87 -16.63
C ALA A 80 -8.25 -0.53 -16.66
N TRP A 81 -8.36 -1.32 -15.59
CA TRP A 81 -7.66 -2.60 -15.44
C TRP A 81 -7.91 -3.62 -16.55
N PRO A 82 -9.14 -3.83 -17.06
CA PRO A 82 -9.39 -4.75 -18.16
C PRO A 82 -8.56 -4.43 -19.42
N ASN A 83 -8.25 -3.15 -19.66
CA ASN A 83 -7.53 -2.67 -20.84
C ASN A 83 -6.01 -2.75 -20.71
N PHE A 84 -5.47 -2.99 -19.51
CA PHE A 84 -4.03 -3.12 -19.32
C PHE A 84 -3.54 -4.51 -19.73
N ASN A 85 -2.38 -4.55 -20.37
CA ASN A 85 -1.64 -5.76 -20.73
C ASN A 85 -0.13 -5.53 -20.53
N ALA A 86 0.66 -6.59 -20.58
CA ALA A 86 2.10 -6.51 -20.35
C ALA A 86 2.85 -5.64 -21.38
N GLU A 87 2.33 -5.54 -22.62
CA GLU A 87 2.95 -4.75 -23.68
C GLU A 87 2.99 -3.24 -23.38
N ILE A 88 1.98 -2.73 -22.66
CA ILE A 88 1.95 -1.32 -22.23
C ILE A 88 3.16 -0.98 -21.35
N PHE A 89 3.69 -1.97 -20.63
CA PHE A 89 4.83 -1.80 -19.74
C PHE A 89 6.17 -2.21 -20.36
N LYS A 90 6.16 -2.59 -21.65
CA LYS A 90 7.37 -2.97 -22.38
C LYS A 90 8.40 -1.85 -22.36
N SER A 91 9.64 -2.20 -22.04
CA SER A 91 10.76 -1.27 -21.92
C SER A 91 10.61 -0.19 -20.85
N THR A 92 9.57 -0.23 -20.03
CA THR A 92 9.45 0.65 -18.86
C THR A 92 10.29 0.11 -17.69
N PRO A 93 10.63 0.95 -16.69
CA PRO A 93 11.31 0.49 -15.48
C PRO A 93 10.56 -0.64 -14.76
N ALA A 94 9.24 -0.71 -14.84
CA ALA A 94 8.44 -1.79 -14.24
C ALA A 94 8.83 -3.17 -14.79
N GLN A 95 9.05 -3.29 -16.08
CA GLN A 95 9.55 -4.52 -16.70
C GLN A 95 11.06 -4.65 -16.53
N THR A 96 11.83 -3.66 -16.98
CA THR A 96 13.30 -3.80 -17.12
C THR A 96 14.00 -4.00 -15.79
N GLU A 97 13.61 -3.29 -14.74
CA GLU A 97 14.21 -3.46 -13.40
C GLU A 97 13.79 -4.80 -12.76
N ARG A 98 12.53 -5.22 -12.98
CA ARG A 98 12.12 -6.54 -12.51
C ARG A 98 12.91 -7.65 -13.19
N GLU A 99 13.04 -7.63 -14.51
CA GLU A 99 13.75 -8.69 -15.26
C GLU A 99 15.24 -8.78 -14.92
N LYS A 100 15.89 -7.66 -14.58
CA LYS A 100 17.27 -7.67 -14.07
C LYS A 100 17.43 -8.42 -12.75
N LEU A 101 16.41 -8.40 -11.91
CA LEU A 101 16.49 -8.89 -10.53
C LEU A 101 15.82 -10.25 -10.35
N ASN A 102 14.79 -10.55 -11.14
CA ASN A 102 13.98 -11.75 -10.93
C ASN A 102 14.71 -13.01 -11.36
N PRO A 103 14.68 -14.09 -10.54
CA PRO A 103 15.36 -15.34 -10.86
C PRO A 103 14.74 -16.10 -12.05
N ILE A 104 13.53 -15.72 -12.49
CA ILE A 104 12.84 -16.36 -13.61
C ILE A 104 12.91 -15.41 -14.82
N PRO A 105 13.76 -15.70 -15.82
CA PRO A 105 13.89 -14.86 -17.01
C PRO A 105 12.58 -14.77 -17.80
N ASN A 106 12.36 -13.66 -18.49
CA ASN A 106 11.23 -13.44 -19.39
C ASN A 106 9.84 -13.70 -18.79
N SER A 107 9.73 -13.66 -17.46
CA SER A 107 8.49 -13.97 -16.72
C SER A 107 7.60 -12.76 -16.47
N PHE A 108 7.92 -11.59 -17.02
CA PHE A 108 7.13 -10.38 -16.80
C PHE A 108 5.69 -10.49 -17.30
N PRO A 109 5.39 -11.05 -18.51
CA PRO A 109 4.01 -11.20 -18.97
C PRO A 109 3.15 -12.05 -18.02
N ASP A 110 3.66 -13.19 -17.56
CA ASP A 110 2.93 -14.07 -16.64
C ASP A 110 2.72 -13.40 -15.29
N PHE A 111 3.74 -12.79 -14.75
CA PHE A 111 3.65 -11.99 -13.51
C PHE A 111 2.64 -10.85 -13.65
N PHE A 112 2.65 -10.12 -14.78
CA PHE A 112 1.69 -9.06 -15.03
C PHE A 112 0.25 -9.59 -15.06
N ASN A 113 0.01 -10.74 -15.68
CA ASN A 113 -1.30 -11.39 -15.71
C ASN A 113 -1.75 -11.77 -14.28
N HIS A 114 -0.87 -12.24 -13.41
CA HIS A 114 -1.17 -12.49 -12.00
C HIS A 114 -1.51 -11.20 -11.26
N ILE A 115 -0.74 -10.11 -11.46
CA ILE A 115 -1.05 -8.80 -10.87
C ILE A 115 -2.38 -8.26 -11.39
N LYS A 116 -2.67 -8.37 -12.70
CA LYS A 116 -3.94 -7.97 -13.28
C LYS A 116 -5.11 -8.74 -12.66
N ALA A 117 -4.99 -10.06 -12.53
CA ALA A 117 -6.01 -10.89 -11.89
C ALA A 117 -6.26 -10.45 -10.44
N ALA A 118 -5.19 -10.17 -9.67
CA ALA A 118 -5.28 -9.64 -8.32
C ALA A 118 -5.95 -8.26 -8.26
N ALA A 119 -5.58 -7.35 -9.17
CA ALA A 119 -6.12 -6.00 -9.24
C ALA A 119 -7.61 -5.98 -9.64
N MET A 120 -8.06 -6.96 -10.42
CA MET A 120 -9.47 -7.08 -10.83
C MET A 120 -10.35 -7.81 -9.81
N ARG A 121 -9.74 -8.51 -8.85
CA ARG A 121 -10.47 -9.23 -7.80
C ARG A 121 -11.13 -8.24 -6.84
N PRO A 122 -12.41 -8.42 -6.49
CA PRO A 122 -13.02 -7.67 -5.39
C PRO A 122 -12.26 -7.92 -4.08
N TYR A 123 -12.09 -6.87 -3.29
CA TYR A 123 -11.53 -6.97 -1.94
C TYR A 123 -12.15 -5.94 -1.02
N ASP A 124 -12.28 -6.29 0.24
CA ASP A 124 -12.65 -5.44 1.35
C ASP A 124 -11.99 -6.00 2.62
N PHE A 125 -11.14 -5.22 3.26
CA PHE A 125 -10.46 -5.63 4.49
C PHE A 125 -11.40 -5.58 5.70
N GLY A 126 -12.55 -4.91 5.55
CA GLY A 126 -13.54 -4.66 6.60
C GLY A 126 -13.18 -3.46 7.47
N ALA A 127 -14.07 -2.46 7.50
CA ALA A 127 -13.87 -1.23 8.27
C ALA A 127 -13.61 -1.51 9.76
N ASP A 128 -14.34 -2.47 10.36
CA ASP A 128 -14.18 -2.83 11.78
C ASP A 128 -12.82 -3.47 12.06
N LYS A 129 -12.36 -4.39 11.20
CA LYS A 129 -11.03 -5.00 11.33
C LYS A 129 -9.93 -3.95 11.18
N PHE A 130 -10.09 -3.06 10.20
CA PHE A 130 -9.15 -1.97 9.97
C PHE A 130 -9.12 -1.01 11.16
N LYS A 131 -10.28 -0.60 11.67
CA LYS A 131 -10.42 0.24 12.87
C LYS A 131 -9.77 -0.38 14.10
N ALA A 132 -9.92 -1.69 14.28
CA ALA A 132 -9.40 -2.42 15.44
C ALA A 132 -7.85 -2.54 15.48
N THR A 133 -7.14 -2.26 14.38
CA THR A 133 -5.67 -2.31 14.37
C THR A 133 -5.09 -1.29 15.34
N LYS A 134 -4.05 -1.69 16.11
CA LYS A 134 -3.46 -0.84 17.16
C LYS A 134 -2.42 0.14 16.62
N ALA A 135 -1.73 -0.23 15.54
CA ALA A 135 -0.69 0.61 14.96
C ALA A 135 -1.23 1.97 14.53
N PRO A 136 -0.50 3.08 14.75
CA PRO A 136 -0.79 4.37 14.12
C PRO A 136 -0.54 4.28 12.61
N PHE A 137 -1.33 5.04 11.85
CA PHE A 137 -1.24 5.09 10.39
C PHE A 137 -0.89 6.50 9.90
N PHE A 138 -0.08 6.56 8.85
CA PHE A 138 0.07 7.77 8.08
C PHE A 138 -0.42 7.53 6.65
N PHE A 139 -1.50 8.21 6.29
CA PHE A 139 -2.10 8.16 4.96
C PHE A 139 -1.57 9.31 4.11
N ILE A 140 -1.10 9.00 2.91
CA ILE A 140 -0.59 9.98 1.94
C ILE A 140 -1.27 9.73 0.61
N ASN A 141 -1.91 10.76 0.07
CA ASN A 141 -2.64 10.70 -1.18
C ASN A 141 -2.40 11.97 -2.00
N GLY A 142 -2.55 11.90 -3.32
CA GLY A 142 -2.66 13.09 -4.15
C GLY A 142 -4.09 13.63 -4.14
N ASP A 143 -4.28 14.90 -4.44
CA ASP A 143 -5.61 15.50 -4.60
C ASP A 143 -6.32 15.07 -5.90
N ALA A 144 -5.55 14.58 -6.88
CA ALA A 144 -6.02 14.00 -8.15
C ALA A 144 -5.65 12.51 -8.27
N ASP A 145 -5.65 11.76 -7.16
CA ASP A 145 -5.33 10.34 -7.09
C ASP A 145 -6.51 9.46 -7.54
N GLY A 146 -6.21 8.20 -7.85
CA GLY A 146 -7.23 7.18 -8.08
C GLY A 146 -7.95 6.70 -6.81
N VAL A 147 -7.45 6.99 -5.61
CA VAL A 147 -8.16 6.76 -4.34
C VAL A 147 -9.06 7.96 -4.06
N ARG A 148 -10.36 7.71 -3.83
CA ARG A 148 -11.34 8.75 -3.53
C ARG A 148 -10.96 9.52 -2.26
N LEU A 149 -11.08 10.84 -2.30
CA LEU A 149 -10.77 11.69 -1.14
C LEU A 149 -11.66 11.39 0.07
N GLU A 150 -12.92 11.04 -0.17
CA GLU A 150 -13.86 10.61 0.88
C GLU A 150 -13.34 9.37 1.57
N HIS A 151 -12.87 8.39 0.81
CA HIS A 151 -12.38 7.13 1.35
C HIS A 151 -11.09 7.30 2.17
N ILE A 152 -10.12 8.08 1.68
CA ILE A 152 -8.88 8.30 2.44
C ILE A 152 -9.14 9.10 3.73
N THR A 153 -10.10 10.03 3.71
CA THR A 153 -10.49 10.75 4.92
C THR A 153 -11.29 9.87 5.89
N GLU A 154 -12.12 8.96 5.38
CA GLU A 154 -12.77 7.92 6.19
C GLU A 154 -11.74 7.02 6.87
N MET A 155 -10.73 6.52 6.13
CA MET A 155 -9.64 5.73 6.70
C MET A 155 -8.95 6.46 7.86
N TYR A 156 -8.66 7.74 7.68
CA TYR A 156 -8.07 8.56 8.74
C TYR A 156 -8.99 8.69 9.96
N ARG A 157 -10.31 8.88 9.76
CA ARG A 157 -11.30 8.94 10.84
C ARG A 157 -11.40 7.61 11.60
N LEU A 158 -11.41 6.48 10.89
CA LEU A 158 -11.39 5.14 11.50
C LEU A 158 -10.16 4.93 12.40
N LYS A 159 -9.07 5.65 12.12
CA LYS A 159 -7.83 5.63 12.92
C LYS A 159 -7.73 6.77 13.93
N GLY A 160 -8.87 7.33 14.33
CA GLY A 160 -8.95 8.36 15.37
C GLY A 160 -8.67 9.78 14.91
N GLY A 161 -8.59 10.01 13.58
CA GLY A 161 -8.43 11.35 13.01
C GLY A 161 -9.72 12.18 13.08
N GLY A 162 -9.57 13.51 13.02
CA GLY A 162 -10.67 14.46 12.89
C GLY A 162 -11.09 15.23 14.14
N PRO A 163 -10.77 14.81 15.41
CA PRO A 163 -11.04 15.65 16.58
C PRO A 163 -10.32 17.00 16.49
N TYR A 164 -10.92 18.02 17.12
CA TYR A 164 -10.30 19.34 17.24
C TYR A 164 -9.12 19.30 18.21
N GLY A 165 -7.91 19.32 17.66
CA GLY A 165 -6.66 19.03 18.37
C GLY A 165 -6.20 20.11 19.35
N ASP A 166 -6.81 21.31 19.36
CA ASP A 166 -6.50 22.36 20.33
C ASP A 166 -7.30 22.19 21.63
N MET A 167 -8.33 21.34 21.64
CA MET A 167 -9.21 21.10 22.79
C MET A 167 -9.18 19.67 23.30
N GLY A 168 -8.31 18.81 22.75
CA GLY A 168 -8.22 17.41 23.14
C GLY A 168 -6.99 16.72 22.59
N PRO A 169 -6.82 15.42 22.90
CA PRO A 169 -5.67 14.66 22.40
C PRO A 169 -5.73 14.55 20.86
N ARG A 170 -4.59 14.79 20.22
CA ARG A 170 -4.45 14.58 18.77
C ARG A 170 -4.35 13.10 18.47
N SER A 171 -4.86 12.70 17.31
CA SER A 171 -4.61 11.36 16.79
C SER A 171 -3.12 11.11 16.60
N THR A 172 -2.66 9.92 16.94
CA THR A 172 -1.32 9.44 16.57
C THR A 172 -1.23 9.07 15.09
N SER A 173 -2.37 8.85 14.42
CA SER A 173 -2.43 8.68 12.96
C SER A 173 -2.43 10.04 12.26
N ARG A 174 -1.96 10.06 11.02
CA ARG A 174 -1.79 11.28 10.22
C ARG A 174 -2.39 11.15 8.85
N LEU A 175 -2.71 12.29 8.23
CA LEU A 175 -3.19 12.40 6.86
C LEU A 175 -2.45 13.54 6.15
N ALA A 176 -2.00 13.27 4.92
CA ALA A 176 -1.49 14.27 3.99
C ALA A 176 -2.16 14.10 2.63
N ILE A 177 -2.72 15.19 2.10
CA ILE A 177 -3.17 15.28 0.71
C ILE A 177 -2.20 16.20 0.00
N ILE A 178 -1.49 15.69 -0.98
CA ILE A 178 -0.45 16.42 -1.71
C ILE A 178 -1.10 17.14 -2.89
N PRO A 179 -1.03 18.49 -2.94
CA PRO A 179 -1.71 19.26 -3.96
C PRO A 179 -1.10 19.07 -5.35
N ASN A 180 -1.96 19.18 -6.38
CA ASN A 180 -1.60 19.05 -7.79
C ASN A 180 -0.81 17.77 -8.09
N THR A 181 -1.32 16.64 -7.56
CA THR A 181 -0.59 15.37 -7.58
C THR A 181 -1.55 14.20 -7.88
N THR A 182 -1.23 13.47 -8.94
CA THR A 182 -1.90 12.22 -9.29
C THR A 182 -1.22 11.05 -8.58
N ARG A 183 -1.84 9.86 -8.67
CA ARG A 183 -1.23 8.61 -8.23
C ARG A 183 0.21 8.41 -8.78
N VAL A 184 0.41 8.63 -10.08
CA VAL A 184 1.72 8.43 -10.73
C VAL A 184 2.72 9.51 -10.31
N THR A 185 2.31 10.79 -10.34
CA THR A 185 3.20 11.90 -9.99
C THR A 185 3.50 12.00 -8.51
N LEU A 186 2.75 11.30 -7.65
CA LEU A 186 3.02 11.22 -6.22
C LEU A 186 4.44 10.72 -5.94
N MET A 187 4.93 9.76 -6.74
CA MET A 187 6.29 9.22 -6.61
C MET A 187 7.40 10.22 -6.95
N SER A 188 7.09 11.30 -7.66
CA SER A 188 8.02 12.41 -7.90
C SER A 188 8.02 13.48 -6.79
N ARG A 189 7.15 13.35 -5.78
CA ARG A 189 7.03 14.28 -4.65
C ARG A 189 7.83 13.86 -3.41
N MET A 190 8.86 13.03 -3.57
CA MET A 190 9.63 12.49 -2.44
C MET A 190 10.28 13.58 -1.58
N ALA A 191 10.67 14.71 -2.15
CA ALA A 191 11.19 15.85 -1.39
C ALA A 191 10.22 16.38 -0.32
N ILE A 192 8.90 16.22 -0.52
CA ILE A 192 7.85 16.59 0.45
C ILE A 192 7.50 15.39 1.33
N ILE A 193 7.34 14.20 0.74
CA ILE A 193 6.84 13.00 1.41
C ILE A 193 7.85 12.47 2.43
N VAL A 194 9.12 12.36 2.07
CA VAL A 194 10.14 11.74 2.94
C VAL A 194 10.30 12.46 4.27
N PRO A 195 10.38 13.81 4.35
CA PRO A 195 10.42 14.49 5.64
C PRO A 195 9.20 14.22 6.52
N MET A 196 7.99 14.20 5.95
CA MET A 196 6.76 13.91 6.70
C MET A 196 6.74 12.46 7.21
N VAL A 197 7.19 11.50 6.39
CA VAL A 197 7.31 10.09 6.80
C VAL A 197 8.32 9.96 7.92
N ASN A 198 9.50 10.55 7.81
CA ASN A 198 10.53 10.50 8.85
C ASN A 198 10.03 11.10 10.17
N ASP A 199 9.34 12.24 10.13
CA ASP A 199 8.74 12.84 11.32
C ASP A 199 7.70 11.91 11.96
N PHE A 200 6.84 11.26 11.15
CA PHE A 200 5.88 10.27 11.66
C PHE A 200 6.55 9.05 12.29
N LEU A 201 7.54 8.46 11.61
CA LEU A 201 8.22 7.25 12.10
C LEU A 201 9.03 7.51 13.37
N ASN A 202 9.62 8.71 13.51
CA ASN A 202 10.40 9.11 14.67
C ASN A 202 9.57 9.68 15.83
N ALA A 203 8.30 10.03 15.63
CA ALA A 203 7.42 10.51 16.67
C ALA A 203 7.30 9.46 17.80
N LYS A 204 7.38 9.89 19.05
CA LYS A 204 7.06 9.02 20.19
C LYS A 204 5.57 8.67 20.16
N PRO A 205 5.20 7.48 20.66
CA PRO A 205 3.81 7.07 20.79
C PRO A 205 2.99 8.04 21.65
#